data_72a02ee2297ed6d7a9767e09c2abac27
#
_entry.id   72a02ee2297ed6d7a9767e09c2abac27
#
_cell.length_a   1.000
_cell.length_b   1.000
_cell.length_c   1.000
_cell.angle_alpha   90.00
_cell.angle_beta   90.00
_cell.angle_gamma   90.00
#
_symmetry.space_group_name_H-M   'P 1'
#
loop_
_entity.id
_entity.type
_entity.pdbx_description
1 polymer ?
#
loop_
_entity_poly.entity_id
_entity_poly.type
_entity_poly.pdbx_seq_one_letter_code
_entity_poly.pdbx_strand_id
1 'polypeptide(L)'
;LERLVRRLRQSSGQTLIAKKDDFERLTAVMASGGKVATLADQDAGPRGVFVPFFGRPASTHKAVALMALEFDALIVVLGVPRIPRHQGRFASATPANQEICYAVEIEDVIEPREYAGHTDPVGQITQRYTAALERLIRRHPEQYFWVHRRWKHQPRSSHLRQAA
;
A
#
# COMPACT_ATOMS: atom_id res chain seq x y z
N LEU A 1 7.22 24.12 -1.75
CA LEU A 1 7.46 22.79 -1.19
C LEU A 1 6.99 21.69 -2.15
N GLU A 2 5.76 21.72 -2.66
CA GLU A 2 5.18 20.69 -3.54
C GLU A 2 5.99 20.48 -4.82
N ARG A 3 6.40 21.55 -5.50
CA ARG A 3 7.26 21.48 -6.70
C ARG A 3 8.60 20.81 -6.44
N LEU A 4 9.20 21.07 -5.28
CA LEU A 4 10.46 20.44 -4.88
C LEU A 4 10.28 18.93 -4.63
N VAL A 5 9.24 18.56 -3.87
CA VAL A 5 8.91 17.14 -3.59
C VAL A 5 8.62 16.39 -4.89
N ARG A 6 7.87 17.00 -5.83
CA ARG A 6 7.60 16.41 -7.15
C ARG A 6 8.90 16.20 -7.92
N ARG A 7 9.80 17.21 -7.99
CA ARG A 7 11.10 17.09 -8.67
C ARG A 7 11.95 15.97 -8.07
N LEU A 8 12.06 15.89 -6.74
CA LEU A 8 12.80 14.85 -6.06
C LEU A 8 12.25 13.45 -6.34
N ARG A 9 10.93 13.27 -6.33
CA ARG A 9 10.31 11.99 -6.65
C ARG A 9 10.46 11.59 -8.11
N GLN A 10 10.50 12.54 -9.03
CA GLN A 10 10.68 12.28 -10.46
C GLN A 10 12.15 12.12 -10.86
N SER A 11 13.11 12.50 -10.03
CA SER A 11 14.55 12.42 -10.35
C SER A 11 15.05 11.00 -10.61
N SER A 12 14.34 9.98 -10.11
CA SER A 12 14.64 8.56 -10.33
C SER A 12 13.90 7.96 -11.54
N GLY A 13 13.32 8.79 -12.42
CA GLY A 13 12.58 8.33 -13.61
C GLY A 13 11.13 7.89 -13.34
N GLN A 14 10.64 8.08 -12.11
CA GLN A 14 9.24 7.74 -11.78
C GLN A 14 8.29 8.80 -12.31
N THR A 15 7.15 8.36 -12.84
CA THR A 15 6.07 9.23 -13.24
C THR A 15 5.09 9.37 -12.07
N LEU A 16 4.80 10.60 -11.65
CA LEU A 16 3.78 10.87 -10.64
C LEU A 16 2.40 11.02 -11.29
N ILE A 17 1.45 10.21 -10.81
CA ILE A 17 0.05 10.28 -11.19
C ILE A 17 -0.69 10.99 -10.05
N ALA A 18 -1.45 12.03 -10.36
CA ALA A 18 -2.21 12.76 -9.36
C ALA A 18 -3.42 11.94 -8.89
N LYS A 19 -3.79 12.11 -7.60
CA LYS A 19 -4.95 11.42 -7.02
C LYS A 19 -6.29 11.89 -7.61
N LYS A 20 -6.34 13.12 -8.12
CA LYS A 20 -7.51 13.70 -8.77
C LYS A 20 -7.19 13.98 -10.23
N ASP A 21 -8.18 13.81 -11.08
CA ASP A 21 -8.17 14.18 -12.50
C ASP A 21 -7.14 13.45 -13.39
N ASP A 22 -6.49 12.37 -12.88
CA ASP A 22 -5.45 11.62 -13.60
C ASP A 22 -5.84 10.12 -13.73
N PHE A 23 -7.15 9.81 -13.59
CA PHE A 23 -7.62 8.44 -13.63
C PHE A 23 -7.40 7.79 -15.00
N GLU A 24 -7.62 8.51 -16.09
CA GLU A 24 -7.37 8.03 -17.45
C GLU A 24 -5.90 7.64 -17.66
N ARG A 25 -4.98 8.41 -17.11
CA ARG A 25 -3.56 8.11 -17.17
C ARG A 25 -3.20 6.87 -16.37
N LEU A 26 -3.82 6.71 -15.18
CA LEU A 26 -3.65 5.52 -14.37
C LEU A 26 -4.11 4.26 -15.11
N THR A 27 -5.31 4.32 -15.71
CA THR A 27 -5.86 3.20 -16.49
C THR A 27 -5.02 2.90 -17.73
N ALA A 28 -4.52 3.92 -18.41
CA ALA A 28 -3.62 3.74 -19.57
C ALA A 28 -2.31 3.02 -19.17
N VAL A 29 -1.71 3.37 -18.02
CA VAL A 29 -0.52 2.69 -17.50
C VAL A 29 -0.83 1.23 -17.18
N MET A 30 -1.95 0.95 -16.52
CA MET A 30 -2.34 -0.43 -16.17
C MET A 30 -2.66 -1.26 -17.42
N ALA A 31 -3.42 -0.71 -18.36
CA ALA A 31 -3.79 -1.38 -19.60
C ALA A 31 -2.57 -1.72 -20.50
N SER A 32 -1.50 -0.92 -20.42
CA SER A 32 -0.24 -1.20 -21.12
C SER A 32 0.69 -2.19 -20.41
N GLY A 33 0.25 -2.81 -19.29
CA GLY A 33 1.07 -3.70 -18.48
C GLY A 33 2.10 -2.95 -17.62
N GLY A 34 1.91 -1.66 -17.41
CA GLY A 34 2.76 -0.82 -16.56
C GLY A 34 2.62 -1.14 -15.07
N LYS A 35 3.55 -0.63 -14.29
CA LYS A 35 3.58 -0.85 -12.83
C LYS A 35 3.16 0.43 -12.10
N VAL A 36 2.28 0.29 -11.13
CA VAL A 36 1.79 1.39 -10.29
C VAL A 36 2.15 1.12 -8.84
N ALA A 37 2.76 2.09 -8.17
CA ALA A 37 3.02 2.04 -6.74
C ALA A 37 2.12 3.02 -6.00
N THR A 38 1.56 2.59 -4.87
CA THR A 38 0.71 3.41 -4.01
C THR A 38 1.00 3.18 -2.54
N LEU A 39 0.79 4.21 -1.72
CA LEU A 39 0.83 4.11 -0.27
C LEU A 39 -0.59 3.73 0.20
N ALA A 40 -0.78 2.45 0.55
CA ALA A 40 -2.09 1.89 0.87
C ALA A 40 -2.39 1.83 2.38
N ASP A 41 -1.45 2.26 3.21
CA ASP A 41 -1.52 2.27 4.68
C ASP A 41 -2.28 3.47 5.26
N GLN A 42 -2.73 4.41 4.43
CA GLN A 42 -3.42 5.62 4.85
C GLN A 42 -4.94 5.44 4.96
N ASP A 43 -5.59 6.31 5.76
CA ASP A 43 -7.04 6.38 5.85
C ASP A 43 -7.67 6.79 4.50
N ALA A 44 -8.61 5.99 4.02
CA ALA A 44 -9.26 6.19 2.73
C ALA A 44 -10.47 7.14 2.78
N GLY A 45 -10.78 7.66 3.96
CA GLY A 45 -11.95 8.50 4.16
C GLY A 45 -13.27 7.71 4.24
N PRO A 46 -14.43 8.39 4.20
CA PRO A 46 -15.72 7.75 4.46
C PRO A 46 -16.17 6.76 3.38
N ARG A 47 -15.52 6.76 2.21
CA ARG A 47 -15.85 5.87 1.07
C ARG A 47 -14.92 4.66 0.94
N GLY A 48 -14.00 4.46 1.89
CA GLY A 48 -13.13 3.28 1.95
C GLY A 48 -13.89 2.02 2.36
N VAL A 49 -13.26 0.87 2.17
CA VAL A 49 -13.72 -0.40 2.75
C VAL A 49 -13.17 -0.48 4.17
N PHE A 50 -14.04 -0.84 5.12
CA PHE A 50 -13.62 -1.03 6.50
C PHE A 50 -13.15 -2.46 6.70
N VAL A 51 -11.87 -2.60 6.99
CA VAL A 51 -11.23 -3.88 7.29
C VAL A 51 -10.44 -3.80 8.59
N PRO A 52 -10.30 -4.91 9.33
CA PRO A 52 -9.45 -4.95 10.51
C PRO A 52 -8.00 -4.55 10.20
N PHE A 53 -7.46 -3.66 11.03
CA PHE A 53 -6.06 -3.27 11.05
C PHE A 53 -5.63 -3.03 12.50
N PHE A 54 -4.70 -3.83 13.01
CA PHE A 54 -4.37 -3.92 14.43
C PHE A 54 -5.61 -4.16 15.33
N GLY A 55 -6.49 -5.06 14.89
CA GLY A 55 -7.71 -5.43 15.61
C GLY A 55 -8.83 -4.38 15.61
N ARG A 56 -8.68 -3.26 14.89
CA ARG A 56 -9.68 -2.18 14.81
C ARG A 56 -10.10 -1.94 13.37
N PRO A 57 -11.40 -1.69 13.09
CA PRO A 57 -11.85 -1.32 11.75
C PRO A 57 -11.15 -0.06 11.26
N ALA A 58 -10.55 -0.12 10.08
CA ALA A 58 -9.85 0.99 9.46
C ALA A 58 -10.36 1.19 8.03
N SER A 59 -10.74 2.42 7.68
CA SER A 59 -11.13 2.77 6.32
C SER A 59 -9.93 2.63 5.37
N THR A 60 -10.04 1.75 4.39
CA THR A 60 -8.93 1.33 3.54
C THR A 60 -9.25 1.52 2.05
N HIS A 61 -8.22 1.81 1.25
CA HIS A 61 -8.36 2.14 -0.17
C HIS A 61 -8.75 0.93 -1.01
N LYS A 62 -10.01 0.83 -1.41
CA LYS A 62 -10.50 -0.22 -2.31
C LYS A 62 -9.96 -0.13 -3.75
N ALA A 63 -9.41 1.01 -4.14
CA ALA A 63 -8.90 1.23 -5.50
C ALA A 63 -7.79 0.23 -5.87
N VAL A 64 -6.99 -0.22 -4.92
CA VAL A 64 -5.94 -1.24 -5.14
C VAL A 64 -6.58 -2.56 -5.59
N ALA A 65 -7.59 -3.04 -4.86
CA ALA A 65 -8.30 -4.26 -5.20
C ALA A 65 -9.08 -4.15 -6.52
N LEU A 66 -9.74 -3.00 -6.74
CA LEU A 66 -10.48 -2.75 -7.98
C LEU A 66 -9.57 -2.77 -9.21
N MET A 67 -8.42 -2.11 -9.15
CA MET A 67 -7.44 -2.12 -10.25
C MET A 67 -6.87 -3.52 -10.49
N ALA A 68 -6.56 -4.26 -9.43
CA ALA A 68 -6.06 -5.62 -9.57
C ALA A 68 -7.07 -6.53 -10.28
N LEU A 69 -8.34 -6.46 -9.90
CA LEU A 69 -9.42 -7.24 -10.53
C LEU A 69 -9.69 -6.80 -11.97
N GLU A 70 -9.70 -5.50 -12.25
CA GLU A 70 -10.00 -4.94 -13.57
C GLU A 70 -8.92 -5.27 -14.60
N PHE A 71 -7.64 -5.19 -14.20
CA PHE A 71 -6.49 -5.37 -15.10
C PHE A 71 -5.79 -6.72 -14.92
N ASP A 72 -6.37 -7.64 -14.14
CA ASP A 72 -5.74 -8.92 -13.78
C ASP A 72 -4.28 -8.73 -13.31
N ALA A 73 -4.05 -7.71 -12.49
CA ALA A 73 -2.73 -7.27 -12.07
C ALA A 73 -2.37 -7.79 -10.68
N LEU A 74 -1.19 -8.37 -10.55
CA LEU A 74 -0.65 -8.80 -9.26
C LEU A 74 -0.51 -7.62 -8.29
N ILE A 75 -0.86 -7.84 -7.03
CA ILE A 75 -0.56 -6.91 -5.94
C ILE A 75 0.66 -7.41 -5.20
N VAL A 76 1.75 -6.67 -5.25
CA VAL A 76 2.94 -6.96 -4.44
C VAL A 76 2.92 -6.02 -3.23
N VAL A 77 2.73 -6.61 -2.03
CA VAL A 77 2.77 -5.86 -0.78
C VAL A 77 4.20 -5.88 -0.25
N LEU A 78 4.79 -4.70 -0.14
CA LEU A 78 6.18 -4.57 0.29
C LEU A 78 6.39 -3.41 1.26
N GLY A 79 7.46 -3.51 2.04
CA GLY A 79 8.01 -2.44 2.87
C GLY A 79 9.46 -2.15 2.49
N VAL A 80 9.92 -0.95 2.85
CA VAL A 80 11.31 -0.54 2.62
C VAL A 80 11.89 -0.01 3.92
N PRO A 81 12.14 -0.89 4.93
CA PRO A 81 12.73 -0.48 6.18
C PRO A 81 14.19 -0.05 6.00
N ARG A 82 14.61 0.89 6.86
CA ARG A 82 16.00 1.22 7.05
C ARG A 82 16.65 0.15 7.90
N ILE A 83 17.80 -0.32 7.47
CA ILE A 83 18.60 -1.28 8.21
C ILE A 83 20.02 -0.76 8.39
N PRO A 84 20.73 -1.14 9.45
CA PRO A 84 22.15 -0.86 9.58
C PRO A 84 22.92 -1.45 8.39
N ARG A 85 23.96 -0.76 7.94
CA ARG A 85 24.78 -1.18 6.79
C ARG A 85 25.27 -2.62 6.89
N HIS A 86 25.75 -3.03 8.08
CA HIS A 86 26.27 -4.38 8.32
C HIS A 86 25.24 -5.51 8.16
N GLN A 87 23.95 -5.18 8.14
CA GLN A 87 22.86 -6.14 7.92
C GLN A 87 22.41 -6.18 6.45
N GLY A 88 22.88 -5.26 5.61
CA GLY A 88 22.54 -5.22 4.19
C GLY A 88 23.26 -6.29 3.39
N ARG A 89 22.54 -7.07 2.56
CA ARG A 89 23.13 -8.07 1.65
C ARG A 89 24.16 -7.47 0.69
N PHE A 90 24.02 -6.19 0.36
CA PHE A 90 24.88 -5.43 -0.56
C PHE A 90 25.68 -4.36 0.17
N ALA A 91 26.05 -4.61 1.41
CA ALA A 91 26.85 -3.68 2.23
C ALA A 91 28.15 -3.22 1.54
N SER A 92 28.76 -4.09 0.73
CA SER A 92 29.95 -3.78 -0.05
C SER A 92 29.71 -2.79 -1.19
N ALA A 93 28.49 -2.74 -1.75
CA ALA A 93 28.10 -1.82 -2.81
C ALA A 93 27.66 -0.44 -2.28
N THR A 94 27.47 -0.32 -0.96
CA THR A 94 27.07 0.92 -0.32
C THR A 94 28.32 1.78 -0.03
N PRO A 95 28.32 3.10 -0.36
CA PRO A 95 29.43 3.99 -0.03
C PRO A 95 29.84 3.90 1.44
N ALA A 96 31.13 3.93 1.72
CA ALA A 96 31.68 3.74 3.07
C ALA A 96 31.18 4.75 4.11
N ASN A 97 30.73 5.93 3.63
CA ASN A 97 30.17 7.00 4.46
C ASN A 97 28.66 6.85 4.75
N GLN A 98 27.99 5.81 4.24
CA GLN A 98 26.59 5.53 4.55
C GLN A 98 26.48 4.45 5.62
N GLU A 99 25.98 4.81 6.78
CA GLU A 99 25.72 3.89 7.90
C GLU A 99 24.40 3.12 7.77
N ILE A 100 23.48 3.62 6.94
CA ILE A 100 22.13 3.10 6.77
C ILE A 100 21.92 2.61 5.35
N CYS A 101 21.33 1.42 5.23
CA CYS A 101 20.82 0.86 3.99
C CYS A 101 19.30 0.77 4.05
N TYR A 102 18.69 0.52 2.89
CA TYR A 102 17.26 0.19 2.79
C TYR A 102 17.13 -1.24 2.30
N ALA A 103 16.28 -2.02 2.94
CA ALA A 103 15.90 -3.36 2.47
C ALA A 103 14.54 -3.30 1.81
N VAL A 104 14.35 -4.02 0.71
CA VAL A 104 13.02 -4.26 0.15
C VAL A 104 12.53 -5.59 0.70
N GLU A 105 11.47 -5.55 1.51
CA GLU A 105 10.82 -6.73 2.09
C GLU A 105 9.48 -6.96 1.40
N ILE A 106 9.37 -8.04 0.63
CA ILE A 106 8.11 -8.48 0.03
C ILE A 106 7.39 -9.34 1.08
N GLU A 107 6.19 -8.92 1.46
CA GLU A 107 5.40 -9.60 2.48
C GLU A 107 4.34 -10.52 1.90
N ASP A 108 3.73 -10.12 0.78
CA ASP A 108 2.69 -10.91 0.12
C ASP A 108 2.66 -10.59 -1.38
N VAL A 109 2.27 -11.58 -2.17
CA VAL A 109 1.95 -11.43 -3.58
C VAL A 109 0.54 -11.97 -3.76
N ILE A 110 -0.39 -11.12 -4.20
CA ILE A 110 -1.82 -11.44 -4.29
C ILE A 110 -2.20 -11.53 -5.76
N GLU A 111 -2.69 -12.68 -6.18
CA GLU A 111 -3.24 -12.90 -7.51
C GLU A 111 -4.75 -12.62 -7.48
N PRO A 112 -5.27 -11.66 -8.27
CA PRO A 112 -6.71 -11.35 -8.24
C PRO A 112 -7.58 -12.53 -8.69
N ARG A 113 -7.06 -13.43 -9.52
CA ARG A 113 -7.75 -14.65 -9.99
C ARG A 113 -8.14 -15.60 -8.85
N GLU A 114 -7.38 -15.62 -7.75
CA GLU A 114 -7.71 -16.42 -6.56
C GLU A 114 -9.08 -16.03 -5.96
N TYR A 115 -9.56 -14.83 -6.28
CA TYR A 115 -10.82 -14.27 -5.77
C TYR A 115 -11.96 -14.30 -6.79
N ALA A 116 -11.74 -14.92 -7.96
CA ALA A 116 -12.79 -15.09 -8.96
C ALA A 116 -13.93 -15.95 -8.38
N GLY A 117 -15.15 -15.44 -8.46
CA GLY A 117 -16.35 -16.13 -7.93
C GLY A 117 -16.60 -15.93 -6.41
N HIS A 118 -15.75 -15.22 -5.70
CA HIS A 118 -16.03 -14.84 -4.31
C HIS A 118 -17.16 -13.79 -4.24
N THR A 119 -17.94 -13.81 -3.17
CA THR A 119 -19.07 -12.87 -2.99
C THR A 119 -18.60 -11.42 -2.74
N ASP A 120 -17.42 -11.23 -2.13
CA ASP A 120 -16.80 -9.92 -1.88
C ASP A 120 -15.29 -9.94 -2.19
N PRO A 121 -14.91 -10.02 -3.46
CA PRO A 121 -13.50 -10.07 -3.84
C PRO A 121 -12.74 -8.79 -3.46
N VAL A 122 -13.40 -7.63 -3.54
CA VAL A 122 -12.81 -6.33 -3.19
C VAL A 122 -12.49 -6.26 -1.71
N GLY A 123 -13.42 -6.65 -0.84
CA GLY A 123 -13.20 -6.66 0.60
C GLY A 123 -12.12 -7.64 1.00
N GLN A 124 -12.13 -8.85 0.44
CA GLN A 124 -11.15 -9.89 0.77
C GLN A 124 -9.73 -9.53 0.34
N ILE A 125 -9.54 -9.03 -0.89
CA ILE A 125 -8.25 -8.54 -1.35
C ILE A 125 -7.78 -7.36 -0.48
N THR A 126 -8.71 -6.42 -0.16
CA THR A 126 -8.40 -5.29 0.71
C THR A 126 -7.96 -5.74 2.09
N GLN A 127 -8.63 -6.73 2.68
CA GLN A 127 -8.25 -7.32 3.96
C GLN A 127 -6.88 -8.01 3.88
N ARG A 128 -6.61 -8.79 2.82
CA ARG A 128 -5.35 -9.53 2.67
C ARG A 128 -4.15 -8.58 2.59
N TYR A 129 -4.19 -7.57 1.72
CA TYR A 129 -3.07 -6.64 1.64
C TYR A 129 -2.92 -5.78 2.92
N THR A 130 -4.03 -5.46 3.60
CA THR A 130 -3.99 -4.74 4.88
C THR A 130 -3.35 -5.57 5.98
N ALA A 131 -3.66 -6.86 6.05
CA ALA A 131 -3.02 -7.78 6.99
C ALA A 131 -1.51 -7.96 6.69
N ALA A 132 -1.13 -7.97 5.42
CA ALA A 132 0.28 -8.00 5.02
C ALA A 132 1.02 -6.72 5.45
N LEU A 133 0.42 -5.54 5.26
CA LEU A 133 0.97 -4.28 5.77
C LEU A 133 1.11 -4.29 7.30
N GLU A 134 0.14 -4.84 8.02
CA GLU A 134 0.21 -4.98 9.49
C GLU A 134 1.41 -5.85 9.90
N ARG A 135 1.67 -6.98 9.23
CA ARG A 135 2.82 -7.84 9.51
C ARG A 135 4.16 -7.11 9.27
N LEU A 136 4.27 -6.34 8.18
CA LEU A 136 5.44 -5.48 7.90
C LEU A 136 5.66 -4.47 9.03
N ILE A 137 4.61 -3.77 9.45
CA ILE A 137 4.69 -2.76 10.51
C ILE A 137 5.07 -3.40 11.86
N ARG A 138 4.57 -4.61 12.17
CA ARG A 138 4.92 -5.32 13.40
C ARG A 138 6.41 -5.69 13.48
N ARG A 139 7.09 -5.87 12.34
CA ARG A 139 8.54 -6.10 12.31
C ARG A 139 9.36 -4.84 12.52
N HIS A 140 8.84 -3.69 12.08
CA HIS A 140 9.53 -2.39 12.13
C HIS A 140 8.64 -1.28 12.69
N PRO A 141 8.07 -1.46 13.91
CA PRO A 141 7.05 -0.54 14.43
C PRO A 141 7.58 0.87 14.63
N GLU A 142 8.87 1.04 14.91
CA GLU A 142 9.51 2.34 15.10
C GLU A 142 9.66 3.13 13.79
N GLN A 143 9.47 2.50 12.63
CA GLN A 143 9.59 3.14 11.32
C GLN A 143 8.24 3.46 10.68
N TYR A 144 7.13 3.08 11.33
CA TYR A 144 5.81 3.40 10.82
C TYR A 144 5.38 4.82 11.21
N PHE A 145 4.67 5.48 10.30
CA PHE A 145 4.22 6.86 10.50
C PHE A 145 2.96 6.92 11.39
N TRP A 146 3.11 6.65 12.71
CA TRP A 146 2.02 6.62 13.69
C TRP A 146 1.27 7.93 13.86
N VAL A 147 1.85 9.08 13.49
CA VAL A 147 1.16 10.38 13.51
C VAL A 147 0.05 10.49 12.47
N HIS A 148 0.02 9.59 11.46
CA HIS A 148 -1.12 9.51 10.56
C HIS A 148 -2.36 8.99 11.29
N ARG A 149 -3.49 9.69 11.16
CA ARG A 149 -4.75 9.36 11.81
C ARG A 149 -5.45 8.19 11.09
N ARG A 150 -4.85 6.99 11.12
CA ARG A 150 -5.28 5.80 10.38
C ARG A 150 -6.71 5.37 10.67
N TRP A 151 -7.21 5.61 11.87
CA TRP A 151 -8.58 5.29 12.32
C TRP A 151 -9.46 6.53 12.45
N LYS A 152 -9.21 7.55 11.64
CA LYS A 152 -10.00 8.79 11.66
C LYS A 152 -11.47 8.53 11.35
N HIS A 153 -11.74 7.71 10.36
CA HIS A 153 -13.09 7.33 9.99
C HIS A 153 -13.45 5.97 10.60
N GLN A 154 -14.67 5.88 11.11
CA GLN A 154 -15.22 4.67 11.72
C GLN A 154 -16.45 4.21 10.93
N PRO A 155 -16.78 2.90 10.94
CA PRO A 155 -18.02 2.41 10.35
C PRO A 155 -19.22 3.11 11.01
N ARG A 156 -20.26 3.43 10.24
CA ARG A 156 -21.51 3.87 10.82
C ARG A 156 -22.11 2.71 11.63
N SER A 157 -22.73 3.01 12.79
CA SER A 157 -23.25 2.02 13.74
C SER A 157 -24.28 1.02 13.14
N SER A 158 -24.88 1.33 11.98
CA SER A 158 -25.75 0.42 11.25
C SER A 158 -25.05 -0.82 10.66
N HIS A 159 -23.76 -0.78 10.41
CA HIS A 159 -23.00 -1.91 9.85
C HIS A 159 -22.45 -2.87 10.90
N LEU A 160 -22.43 -2.50 12.17
CA LEU A 160 -21.97 -3.36 13.26
C LEU A 160 -23.00 -4.42 13.67
N ARG A 161 -24.28 -4.28 13.27
CA ARG A 161 -25.36 -5.22 13.60
C ARG A 161 -25.49 -6.39 12.61
N GLN A 162 -24.76 -6.39 11.49
CA GLN A 162 -24.83 -7.45 10.46
C GLN A 162 -23.66 -8.43 10.54
N ALA A 163 -22.68 -8.22 11.41
CA ALA A 163 -21.48 -9.05 11.56
C ALA A 163 -21.40 -9.79 12.92
N ALA A 164 -22.49 -9.78 13.70
CA ALA A 164 -22.70 -10.56 14.92
C ALA A 164 -23.80 -11.58 14.67
#